data_7d793fca17706129913d3f1ae798fee7
#
_entry.id   7d793fca17706129913d3f1ae798fee7
#
_cell.length_a   1.000
_cell.length_b   1.000
_cell.length_c   1.000
_cell.angle_alpha   90.00
_cell.angle_beta   90.00
_cell.angle_gamma   90.00
#
_symmetry.space_group_name_H-M   'P 1'
#
loop_
_entity.id
_entity.type
_entity.pdbx_description
1 polymer ?
#
loop_
_entity_poly.entity_id
_entity_poly.type
_entity_poly.pdbx_seq_one_letter_code
_entity_poly.pdbx_strand_id
1 'polypeptide(L)'
;MSMFKAKLDSFLLSTTHAGFWAGTTVFGTFLVTYLYANGYDAADVGLIMALMSVFNVVAQPLWGYVADAKLKIRTTILLCLAAAIPLVAMLPLMIRTTASLMIGCCLISCFENPIKGLMDSLTNQAESRNRYIIYGLARGCGSFFSAIASLVAGELLNQWGIEWAFTIHGILLLIALIALLAFRGIPYGIKEEEAPSAHKEKRRISIGDAAVTLMDNHTYLAIFASTILLNIGLKAALTFAPVMIVDLGGTNAHTGYSMAVNTVGMLPCMLIYSWMFRKKGMSNNWLYILACIFTIARIASMAIVDSIGAIIAVQIINSLSYGFLQPSMIRAVSDTTPVEYRATAITMVTSGQLAVSSLLGDYAAGKLVEKFGMQPMFWICTILAVLGTIAYIPVIRYTKRERSCS
;
A
#
# COMPACT_ATOMS: atom_id res chain seq x y z
N MET A 1 -25.30 -6.17 -24.72
CA MET A 1 -23.86 -6.52 -24.90
C MET A 1 -23.76 -8.04 -24.95
N SER A 2 -23.02 -8.66 -25.88
CA SER A 2 -22.92 -10.12 -25.93
C SER A 2 -22.23 -10.63 -24.64
N MET A 3 -22.64 -11.79 -24.14
CA MET A 3 -22.04 -12.43 -22.96
C MET A 3 -20.51 -12.57 -23.08
N PHE A 4 -20.03 -12.81 -24.30
CA PHE A 4 -18.59 -12.87 -24.60
C PHE A 4 -17.87 -11.54 -24.30
N LYS A 5 -18.43 -10.41 -24.76
CA LYS A 5 -17.82 -9.09 -24.50
C LYS A 5 -17.80 -8.76 -23.01
N ALA A 6 -18.86 -9.12 -22.27
CA ALA A 6 -18.93 -8.87 -20.84
C ALA A 6 -17.89 -9.67 -20.03
N LYS A 7 -17.64 -10.93 -20.43
CA LYS A 7 -16.59 -11.78 -19.83
C LYS A 7 -15.19 -11.30 -20.22
N LEU A 8 -15.02 -10.83 -21.47
CA LEU A 8 -13.76 -10.26 -21.93
C LEU A 8 -13.39 -9.00 -21.14
N ASP A 9 -14.35 -8.12 -20.87
CA ASP A 9 -14.12 -6.93 -20.03
C ASP A 9 -13.68 -7.30 -18.61
N SER A 10 -14.24 -8.34 -18.01
CA SER A 10 -13.82 -8.85 -16.71
C SER A 10 -12.38 -9.39 -16.75
N PHE A 11 -12.05 -10.15 -17.79
CA PHE A 11 -10.68 -10.65 -17.98
C PHE A 11 -9.67 -9.52 -18.17
N LEU A 12 -9.98 -8.52 -19.00
CA LEU A 12 -9.12 -7.36 -19.26
C LEU A 12 -8.87 -6.53 -18.01
N LEU A 13 -9.88 -6.27 -17.18
CA LEU A 13 -9.69 -5.56 -15.91
C LEU A 13 -8.86 -6.40 -14.92
N SER A 14 -9.10 -7.70 -14.84
CA SER A 14 -8.27 -8.59 -14.00
C SER A 14 -6.82 -8.62 -14.46
N THR A 15 -6.57 -8.62 -15.79
CA THR A 15 -5.23 -8.53 -16.38
C THR A 15 -4.57 -7.17 -16.09
N THR A 16 -5.34 -6.08 -16.15
CA THR A 16 -4.86 -4.74 -15.79
C THR A 16 -4.39 -4.71 -14.32
N HIS A 17 -5.20 -5.24 -13.40
CA HIS A 17 -4.81 -5.38 -11.99
C HIS A 17 -3.58 -6.27 -11.82
N ALA A 18 -3.55 -7.43 -12.50
CA ALA A 18 -2.42 -8.35 -12.42
C ALA A 18 -1.11 -7.70 -12.87
N GLY A 19 -1.09 -7.10 -14.07
CA GLY A 19 0.10 -6.44 -14.62
C GLY A 19 0.57 -5.27 -13.75
N PHE A 20 -0.35 -4.39 -13.36
CA PHE A 20 -0.03 -3.22 -12.55
C PHE A 20 0.53 -3.60 -11.16
N TRP A 21 -0.19 -4.44 -10.41
CA TRP A 21 0.26 -4.82 -9.06
C TRP A 21 1.52 -5.69 -9.07
N ALA A 22 1.68 -6.56 -10.06
CA ALA A 22 2.92 -7.31 -10.26
C ALA A 22 4.10 -6.37 -10.54
N GLY A 23 3.92 -5.41 -11.46
CA GLY A 23 4.94 -4.41 -11.80
C GLY A 23 5.35 -3.57 -10.60
N THR A 24 4.38 -2.96 -9.89
CA THR A 24 4.68 -2.14 -8.70
C THR A 24 5.37 -2.94 -7.60
N THR A 25 5.07 -4.23 -7.48
CA THR A 25 5.71 -5.09 -6.49
C THR A 25 7.16 -5.38 -6.88
N VAL A 26 7.44 -5.69 -8.15
CA VAL A 26 8.83 -5.87 -8.63
C VAL A 26 9.63 -4.57 -8.41
N PHE A 27 9.10 -3.43 -8.82
CA PHE A 27 9.75 -2.14 -8.62
C PHE A 27 10.07 -1.87 -7.14
N GLY A 28 9.05 -1.93 -6.27
CA GLY A 28 9.20 -1.63 -4.84
C GLY A 28 10.14 -2.59 -4.11
N THR A 29 10.18 -3.87 -4.53
CA THR A 29 11.04 -4.89 -3.92
C THR A 29 12.51 -4.69 -4.32
N PHE A 30 12.76 -4.49 -5.62
CA PHE A 30 14.13 -4.51 -6.15
C PHE A 30 14.76 -3.13 -6.29
N LEU A 31 13.99 -2.03 -6.17
CA LEU A 31 14.54 -0.68 -6.14
C LEU A 31 15.55 -0.51 -4.98
N VAL A 32 15.20 -0.96 -3.78
CA VAL A 32 16.09 -0.86 -2.61
C VAL A 32 17.37 -1.68 -2.83
N THR A 33 17.25 -2.91 -3.32
CA THR A 33 18.41 -3.76 -3.65
C THR A 33 19.27 -3.14 -4.74
N TYR A 34 18.65 -2.54 -5.76
CA TYR A 34 19.35 -1.84 -6.84
C TYR A 34 20.14 -0.62 -6.34
N LEU A 35 19.53 0.19 -5.48
CA LEU A 35 20.20 1.33 -4.87
C LEU A 35 21.43 0.88 -4.06
N TYR A 36 21.25 -0.12 -3.24
CA TYR A 36 22.34 -0.68 -2.41
C TYR A 36 23.47 -1.27 -3.26
N ALA A 37 23.15 -2.00 -4.33
CA ALA A 37 24.12 -2.55 -5.28
C ALA A 37 24.92 -1.47 -6.03
N ASN A 38 24.38 -0.25 -6.15
CA ASN A 38 25.02 0.90 -6.77
C ASN A 38 25.69 1.85 -5.76
N GLY A 39 25.90 1.41 -4.51
CA GLY A 39 26.68 2.11 -3.49
C GLY A 39 25.92 3.19 -2.72
N TYR A 40 24.59 3.26 -2.81
CA TYR A 40 23.78 4.12 -1.96
C TYR A 40 23.72 3.54 -0.55
N ASP A 41 23.94 4.35 0.45
CA ASP A 41 23.84 3.94 1.85
C ASP A 41 22.38 3.85 2.35
N ALA A 42 22.21 3.35 3.57
CA ALA A 42 20.88 3.18 4.15
C ALA A 42 20.13 4.51 4.33
N ALA A 43 20.84 5.62 4.54
CA ALA A 43 20.22 6.94 4.68
C ALA A 43 19.72 7.47 3.34
N ASP A 44 20.50 7.30 2.26
CA ASP A 44 20.11 7.68 0.90
C ASP A 44 18.89 6.87 0.45
N VAL A 45 18.93 5.55 0.64
CA VAL A 45 17.80 4.66 0.35
C VAL A 45 16.56 5.11 1.12
N GLY A 46 16.69 5.34 2.43
CA GLY A 46 15.60 5.83 3.26
C GLY A 46 15.04 7.18 2.80
N LEU A 47 15.92 8.11 2.39
CA LEU A 47 15.51 9.41 1.86
C LEU A 47 14.71 9.28 0.55
N ILE A 48 15.19 8.47 -0.40
CA ILE A 48 14.50 8.25 -1.68
C ILE A 48 13.11 7.65 -1.43
N MET A 49 13.00 6.62 -0.58
CA MET A 49 11.73 5.98 -0.26
C MET A 49 10.75 6.93 0.45
N ALA A 50 11.26 7.76 1.37
CA ALA A 50 10.46 8.77 2.06
C ALA A 50 9.93 9.84 1.08
N LEU A 51 10.79 10.37 0.20
CA LEU A 51 10.39 11.35 -0.81
C LEU A 51 9.34 10.78 -1.76
N MET A 52 9.52 9.56 -2.27
CA MET A 52 8.51 8.87 -3.10
C MET A 52 7.15 8.81 -2.39
N SER A 53 7.14 8.55 -1.08
CA SER A 53 5.90 8.47 -0.30
C SER A 53 5.25 9.84 -0.10
N VAL A 54 6.02 10.90 0.11
CA VAL A 54 5.51 12.29 0.19
C VAL A 54 4.89 12.70 -1.15
N PHE A 55 5.60 12.47 -2.25
CA PHE A 55 5.08 12.78 -3.60
C PHE A 55 3.81 11.96 -3.93
N ASN A 56 3.73 10.71 -3.48
CA ASN A 56 2.53 9.89 -3.61
C ASN A 56 1.32 10.54 -2.90
N VAL A 57 1.49 11.00 -1.66
CA VAL A 57 0.39 11.64 -0.88
C VAL A 57 -0.12 12.91 -1.56
N VAL A 58 0.75 13.67 -2.21
CA VAL A 58 0.37 14.88 -2.96
C VAL A 58 -0.26 14.52 -4.31
N ALA A 59 0.28 13.55 -5.02
CA ALA A 59 -0.18 13.18 -6.36
C ALA A 59 -1.56 12.52 -6.38
N GLN A 60 -1.91 11.73 -5.37
CA GLN A 60 -3.19 11.02 -5.32
C GLN A 60 -4.41 11.95 -5.44
N PRO A 61 -4.57 13.02 -4.60
CA PRO A 61 -5.71 13.92 -4.73
C PRO A 61 -5.68 14.74 -6.03
N LEU A 62 -4.50 15.09 -6.56
CA LEU A 62 -4.38 15.82 -7.83
C LEU A 62 -4.92 14.99 -9.00
N TRP A 63 -4.49 13.73 -9.13
CA TRP A 63 -4.97 12.85 -10.19
C TRP A 63 -6.42 12.40 -9.97
N GLY A 64 -6.87 12.28 -8.71
CA GLY A 64 -8.28 12.10 -8.38
C GLY A 64 -9.13 13.25 -8.91
N TYR A 65 -8.72 14.50 -8.64
CA TYR A 65 -9.41 15.69 -9.18
C TYR A 65 -9.42 15.71 -10.72
N VAL A 66 -8.32 15.36 -11.38
CA VAL A 66 -8.26 15.26 -12.85
C VAL A 66 -9.25 14.23 -13.36
N ALA A 67 -9.36 13.07 -12.70
CA ALA A 67 -10.29 12.00 -13.09
C ALA A 67 -11.76 12.38 -12.87
N ASP A 68 -12.06 13.20 -11.84
CA ASP A 68 -13.43 13.59 -11.52
C ASP A 68 -13.89 14.83 -12.32
N ALA A 69 -12.99 15.82 -12.52
CA ALA A 69 -13.36 17.13 -13.05
C ALA A 69 -13.01 17.33 -14.53
N LYS A 70 -12.00 16.64 -15.06
CA LYS A 70 -11.46 16.95 -16.40
C LYS A 70 -11.46 15.77 -17.36
N LEU A 71 -11.15 14.57 -16.88
CA LEU A 71 -10.96 13.37 -17.71
C LEU A 71 -11.77 12.21 -17.14
N LYS A 72 -12.05 11.21 -17.99
CA LYS A 72 -12.62 9.94 -17.53
C LYS A 72 -11.56 9.15 -16.74
N ILE A 73 -11.95 8.46 -15.68
CA ILE A 73 -11.04 7.65 -14.84
C ILE A 73 -10.15 6.74 -15.70
N ARG A 74 -10.71 6.03 -16.68
CA ARG A 74 -9.95 5.17 -17.61
C ARG A 74 -8.87 5.96 -18.36
N THR A 75 -9.17 7.13 -18.89
CA THR A 75 -8.23 7.98 -19.63
C THR A 75 -7.13 8.48 -18.71
N THR A 76 -7.47 8.85 -17.49
CA THR A 76 -6.48 9.27 -16.48
C THR A 76 -5.50 8.15 -16.15
N ILE A 77 -5.98 6.91 -15.95
CA ILE A 77 -5.11 5.75 -15.73
C ILE A 77 -4.20 5.50 -16.93
N LEU A 78 -4.73 5.57 -18.15
CA LEU A 78 -3.94 5.38 -19.37
C LEU A 78 -2.82 6.43 -19.49
N LEU A 79 -3.10 7.70 -19.20
CA LEU A 79 -2.10 8.78 -19.20
C LEU A 79 -1.03 8.53 -18.14
N CYS A 80 -1.42 8.13 -16.93
CA CYS A 80 -0.48 7.82 -15.85
C CYS A 80 0.42 6.64 -16.22
N LEU A 81 -0.12 5.55 -16.79
CA LEU A 81 0.66 4.41 -17.27
C LEU A 81 1.60 4.81 -18.42
N ALA A 82 1.10 5.57 -19.40
CA ALA A 82 1.90 6.04 -20.53
C ALA A 82 3.06 6.96 -20.11
N ALA A 83 2.90 7.72 -19.02
CA ALA A 83 3.97 8.54 -18.46
C ALA A 83 4.94 7.72 -17.58
N ALA A 84 4.44 6.76 -16.80
CA ALA A 84 5.26 5.96 -15.91
C ALA A 84 6.22 5.02 -16.67
N ILE A 85 5.76 4.37 -17.74
CA ILE A 85 6.56 3.39 -18.51
C ILE A 85 7.90 3.97 -18.99
N PRO A 86 7.95 5.11 -19.72
CA PRO A 86 9.23 5.68 -20.15
C PRO A 86 10.09 6.17 -18.99
N LEU A 87 9.49 6.71 -17.92
CA LEU A 87 10.23 7.13 -16.73
C LEU A 87 10.94 5.94 -16.07
N VAL A 88 10.27 4.81 -15.96
CA VAL A 88 10.84 3.56 -15.43
C VAL A 88 11.98 3.07 -16.32
N ALA A 89 11.80 3.07 -17.66
CA ALA A 89 12.84 2.66 -18.60
C ALA A 89 14.07 3.57 -18.56
N MET A 90 13.91 4.85 -18.22
CA MET A 90 15.00 5.83 -18.10
C MET A 90 15.71 5.79 -16.74
N LEU A 91 15.14 5.13 -15.72
CA LEU A 91 15.67 5.17 -14.36
C LEU A 91 17.13 4.69 -14.25
N PRO A 92 17.58 3.60 -14.93
CA PRO A 92 18.99 3.19 -14.91
C PRO A 92 19.95 4.26 -15.45
N LEU A 93 19.50 5.13 -16.34
CA LEU A 93 20.28 6.23 -16.88
C LEU A 93 20.42 7.40 -15.89
N MET A 94 19.46 7.51 -14.96
CA MET A 94 19.40 8.58 -13.95
C MET A 94 20.28 8.30 -12.74
N ILE A 95 20.86 7.11 -12.60
CA ILE A 95 21.69 6.73 -11.45
C ILE A 95 23.01 7.51 -11.37
N ARG A 96 23.38 8.22 -12.42
CA ARG A 96 24.64 8.98 -12.49
C ARG A 96 24.80 10.04 -11.38
N THR A 97 23.70 10.61 -10.90
CA THR A 97 23.69 11.54 -9.78
C THR A 97 22.52 11.24 -8.86
N THR A 98 22.73 11.35 -7.55
CA THR A 98 21.67 11.15 -6.53
C THR A 98 20.46 12.05 -6.81
N ALA A 99 20.68 13.30 -7.22
CA ALA A 99 19.60 14.23 -7.53
C ALA A 99 18.73 13.77 -8.72
N SER A 100 19.35 13.31 -9.83
CA SER A 100 18.58 12.81 -10.99
C SER A 100 17.78 11.56 -10.67
N LEU A 101 18.36 10.65 -9.89
CA LEU A 101 17.70 9.45 -9.41
C LEU A 101 16.50 9.78 -8.51
N MET A 102 16.67 10.66 -7.53
CA MET A 102 15.59 11.14 -6.67
C MET A 102 14.44 11.74 -7.47
N ILE A 103 14.73 12.60 -8.44
CA ILE A 103 13.74 13.19 -9.33
C ILE A 103 13.00 12.10 -10.12
N GLY A 104 13.72 11.14 -10.71
CA GLY A 104 13.14 10.03 -11.44
C GLY A 104 12.18 9.19 -10.58
N CYS A 105 12.63 8.78 -9.39
CA CYS A 105 11.82 8.03 -8.43
C CYS A 105 10.56 8.80 -7.98
N CYS A 106 10.69 10.10 -7.69
CA CYS A 106 9.57 10.95 -7.34
C CYS A 106 8.56 11.10 -8.49
N LEU A 107 9.04 11.30 -9.71
CA LEU A 107 8.17 11.37 -10.90
C LEU A 107 7.42 10.05 -11.14
N ILE A 108 8.11 8.91 -11.05
CA ILE A 108 7.46 7.59 -11.14
C ILE A 108 6.37 7.48 -10.08
N SER A 109 6.67 7.86 -8.84
CA SER A 109 5.71 7.84 -7.74
C SER A 109 4.49 8.72 -8.00
N CYS A 110 4.69 9.90 -8.62
CA CYS A 110 3.61 10.84 -8.97
C CYS A 110 2.63 10.28 -10.01
N PHE A 111 3.09 9.45 -10.93
CA PHE A 111 2.24 8.88 -11.97
C PHE A 111 1.71 7.50 -11.62
N GLU A 112 2.51 6.65 -10.97
CA GLU A 112 2.17 5.25 -10.73
C GLU A 112 1.25 5.06 -9.52
N ASN A 113 1.55 5.70 -8.40
CA ASN A 113 0.80 5.46 -7.16
C ASN A 113 -0.68 5.86 -7.23
N PRO A 114 -1.10 6.96 -7.88
CA PRO A 114 -2.50 7.31 -8.02
C PRO A 114 -3.32 6.27 -8.78
N ILE A 115 -2.69 5.50 -9.68
CA ILE A 115 -3.34 4.43 -10.44
C ILE A 115 -4.04 3.43 -9.51
N LYS A 116 -3.50 3.16 -8.32
CA LYS A 116 -4.07 2.21 -7.34
C LYS A 116 -5.51 2.55 -7.01
N GLY A 117 -5.75 3.77 -6.55
CA GLY A 117 -7.10 4.23 -6.19
C GLY A 117 -8.01 4.42 -7.39
N LEU A 118 -7.47 4.90 -8.52
CA LEU A 118 -8.23 5.08 -9.75
C LEU A 118 -8.68 3.73 -10.35
N MET A 119 -7.83 2.69 -10.31
CA MET A 119 -8.19 1.34 -10.74
C MET A 119 -9.28 0.73 -9.86
N ASP A 120 -9.17 0.90 -8.54
CA ASP A 120 -10.20 0.43 -7.61
C ASP A 120 -11.54 1.11 -7.90
N SER A 121 -11.54 2.43 -8.15
CA SER A 121 -12.73 3.19 -8.51
C SER A 121 -13.31 2.75 -9.87
N LEU A 122 -12.45 2.58 -10.90
CA LEU A 122 -12.88 2.10 -12.22
C LEU A 122 -13.52 0.72 -12.14
N THR A 123 -12.90 -0.18 -11.38
CA THR A 123 -13.38 -1.57 -11.26
C THR A 123 -14.72 -1.63 -10.52
N ASN A 124 -14.89 -0.86 -9.44
CA ASN A 124 -16.16 -0.75 -8.72
C ASN A 124 -17.27 -0.17 -9.61
N GLN A 125 -16.97 0.87 -10.40
CA GLN A 125 -17.93 1.41 -11.38
C GLN A 125 -18.28 0.39 -12.47
N ALA A 126 -17.31 -0.40 -12.92
CA ALA A 126 -17.54 -1.44 -13.92
C ALA A 126 -18.35 -2.62 -13.35
N GLU A 127 -18.11 -3.03 -12.10
CA GLU A 127 -18.85 -4.06 -11.39
C GLU A 127 -20.35 -3.73 -11.29
N SER A 128 -20.70 -2.48 -10.95
CA SER A 128 -22.10 -2.04 -10.85
C SER A 128 -22.88 -2.14 -12.18
N ARG A 129 -22.18 -2.21 -13.31
CA ARG A 129 -22.76 -2.24 -14.66
C ARG A 129 -22.55 -3.55 -15.43
N ASN A 130 -21.64 -4.41 -14.97
CA ASN A 130 -21.34 -5.69 -15.59
C ASN A 130 -21.20 -6.78 -14.52
N ARG A 131 -22.21 -7.64 -14.41
CA ARG A 131 -22.27 -8.73 -13.41
C ARG A 131 -21.12 -9.75 -13.47
N TYR A 132 -20.35 -9.77 -14.55
CA TYR A 132 -19.19 -10.67 -14.70
C TYR A 132 -17.92 -10.04 -14.14
N ILE A 133 -17.91 -8.73 -13.88
CA ILE A 133 -16.80 -8.06 -13.21
C ILE A 133 -17.04 -8.18 -11.71
N ILE A 134 -16.08 -8.75 -11.01
CA ILE A 134 -16.10 -8.90 -9.55
C ILE A 134 -14.83 -8.21 -9.04
N TYR A 135 -15.00 -7.10 -8.32
CA TYR A 135 -13.89 -6.31 -7.78
C TYR A 135 -12.91 -7.17 -6.98
N GLY A 136 -13.43 -8.01 -6.08
CA GLY A 136 -12.60 -8.89 -5.25
C GLY A 136 -11.75 -9.87 -6.07
N LEU A 137 -12.27 -10.37 -7.21
CA LEU A 137 -11.54 -11.24 -8.11
C LEU A 137 -10.43 -10.46 -8.84
N ALA A 138 -10.75 -9.32 -9.44
CA ALA A 138 -9.79 -8.50 -10.16
C ALA A 138 -8.66 -8.03 -9.23
N ARG A 139 -8.99 -7.55 -8.03
CA ARG A 139 -8.01 -7.14 -7.02
C ARG A 139 -7.20 -8.31 -6.48
N GLY A 140 -7.85 -9.47 -6.31
CA GLY A 140 -7.21 -10.73 -5.90
C GLY A 140 -6.18 -11.22 -6.92
N CYS A 141 -6.49 -11.14 -8.23
CA CYS A 141 -5.53 -11.40 -9.30
C CYS A 141 -4.28 -10.52 -9.15
N GLY A 142 -4.45 -9.23 -8.85
CA GLY A 142 -3.33 -8.33 -8.57
C GLY A 142 -2.40 -8.88 -7.48
N SER A 143 -2.93 -9.27 -6.34
CA SER A 143 -2.13 -9.81 -5.22
C SER A 143 -1.46 -11.15 -5.57
N PHE A 144 -2.18 -12.05 -6.24
CA PHE A 144 -1.65 -13.34 -6.66
C PHE A 144 -0.49 -13.20 -7.64
N PHE A 145 -0.66 -12.39 -8.69
CA PHE A 145 0.40 -12.16 -9.67
C PHE A 145 1.56 -11.33 -9.11
N SER A 146 1.35 -10.49 -8.10
CA SER A 146 2.43 -9.83 -7.36
C SER A 146 3.35 -10.83 -6.67
N ALA A 147 2.80 -11.85 -6.02
CA ALA A 147 3.60 -12.88 -5.39
C ALA A 147 4.41 -13.70 -6.44
N ILE A 148 3.76 -14.11 -7.52
CA ILE A 148 4.44 -14.82 -8.62
C ILE A 148 5.52 -13.94 -9.24
N ALA A 149 5.23 -12.67 -9.52
CA ALA A 149 6.18 -11.74 -10.13
C ALA A 149 7.41 -11.53 -9.24
N SER A 150 7.24 -11.46 -7.92
CA SER A 150 8.37 -11.35 -6.98
C SER A 150 9.27 -12.58 -7.04
N LEU A 151 8.68 -13.79 -7.09
CA LEU A 151 9.43 -15.04 -7.20
C LEU A 151 10.19 -15.10 -8.52
N VAL A 152 9.48 -14.93 -9.62
CA VAL A 152 10.05 -15.05 -10.98
C VAL A 152 11.08 -13.95 -11.23
N ALA A 153 10.78 -12.71 -10.87
CA ALA A 153 11.73 -11.61 -11.03
C ALA A 153 12.99 -11.86 -10.19
N GLY A 154 12.86 -12.32 -8.94
CA GLY A 154 14.01 -12.63 -8.09
C GLY A 154 14.98 -13.61 -8.74
N GLU A 155 14.47 -14.72 -9.33
CA GLU A 155 15.27 -15.69 -10.05
C GLU A 155 15.90 -15.13 -11.35
N LEU A 156 15.11 -14.38 -12.13
CA LEU A 156 15.61 -13.76 -13.37
C LEU A 156 16.70 -12.72 -13.08
N LEU A 157 16.50 -11.87 -12.05
CA LEU A 157 17.46 -10.86 -11.66
C LEU A 157 18.75 -11.45 -11.06
N ASN A 158 18.68 -12.65 -10.52
CA ASN A 158 19.86 -13.36 -10.07
C ASN A 158 20.74 -13.83 -11.24
N GLN A 159 20.14 -14.12 -12.40
CA GLN A 159 20.83 -14.56 -13.61
C GLN A 159 21.23 -13.40 -14.54
N TRP A 160 20.37 -12.40 -14.70
CA TRP A 160 20.52 -11.34 -15.70
C TRP A 160 21.09 -10.02 -15.14
N GLY A 161 21.08 -9.87 -13.81
CA GLY A 161 21.47 -8.65 -13.13
C GLY A 161 20.27 -7.84 -12.65
N ILE A 162 20.51 -7.01 -11.62
CA ILE A 162 19.47 -6.26 -10.91
C ILE A 162 18.83 -5.16 -11.79
N GLU A 163 19.55 -4.64 -12.79
CA GLU A 163 19.08 -3.60 -13.72
C GLU A 163 17.85 -4.02 -14.51
N TRP A 164 17.68 -5.33 -14.75
CA TRP A 164 16.51 -5.87 -15.46
C TRP A 164 15.21 -5.71 -14.68
N ALA A 165 15.26 -5.38 -13.39
CA ALA A 165 14.06 -5.10 -12.59
C ALA A 165 13.17 -4.02 -13.23
N PHE A 166 13.77 -2.97 -13.77
CA PHE A 166 13.05 -1.86 -14.40
C PHE A 166 12.46 -2.28 -15.75
N THR A 167 13.15 -3.12 -16.51
CA THR A 167 12.62 -3.69 -17.76
C THR A 167 11.42 -4.59 -17.50
N ILE A 168 11.53 -5.50 -16.51
CA ILE A 168 10.42 -6.38 -16.08
C ILE A 168 9.23 -5.53 -15.62
N HIS A 169 9.47 -4.52 -14.78
CA HIS A 169 8.44 -3.59 -14.32
C HIS A 169 7.76 -2.89 -15.52
N GLY A 170 8.54 -2.31 -16.42
CA GLY A 170 8.01 -1.63 -17.62
C GLY A 170 7.16 -2.55 -18.51
N ILE A 171 7.58 -3.81 -18.71
CA ILE A 171 6.81 -4.83 -19.46
C ILE A 171 5.47 -5.12 -18.75
N LEU A 172 5.47 -5.27 -17.42
CA LEU A 172 4.26 -5.53 -16.65
C LEU A 172 3.28 -4.35 -16.70
N LEU A 173 3.80 -3.10 -16.62
CA LEU A 173 2.99 -1.91 -16.83
C LEU A 173 2.45 -1.80 -18.27
N LEU A 174 3.24 -2.21 -19.27
CA LEU A 174 2.81 -2.25 -20.66
C LEU A 174 1.68 -3.26 -20.88
N ILE A 175 1.75 -4.44 -20.24
CA ILE A 175 0.66 -5.42 -20.24
C ILE A 175 -0.61 -4.79 -19.64
N ALA A 176 -0.49 -4.09 -18.50
CA ALA A 176 -1.61 -3.39 -17.88
C ALA A 176 -2.18 -2.29 -18.80
N LEU A 177 -1.31 -1.52 -19.48
CA LEU A 177 -1.70 -0.48 -20.43
C LEU A 177 -2.47 -1.08 -21.62
N ILE A 178 -1.96 -2.14 -22.26
CA ILE A 178 -2.59 -2.81 -23.40
C ILE A 178 -3.94 -3.41 -22.99
N ALA A 179 -4.01 -4.08 -21.84
CA ALA A 179 -5.25 -4.64 -21.33
C ALA A 179 -6.31 -3.53 -21.09
N LEU A 180 -5.90 -2.39 -20.50
CA LEU A 180 -6.80 -1.27 -20.26
C LEU A 180 -7.18 -0.55 -21.57
N LEU A 181 -6.31 -0.49 -22.56
CA LEU A 181 -6.64 0.01 -23.91
C LEU A 181 -7.66 -0.87 -24.61
N ALA A 182 -7.55 -2.19 -24.48
CA ALA A 182 -8.50 -3.15 -25.02
C ALA A 182 -9.84 -3.17 -24.26
N PHE A 183 -9.85 -2.81 -22.98
CA PHE A 183 -11.06 -2.65 -22.18
C PHE A 183 -11.91 -1.51 -22.76
N ARG A 184 -12.99 -1.85 -23.42
CA ARG A 184 -13.81 -0.87 -24.16
C ARG A 184 -14.64 0.05 -23.25
N GLY A 185 -14.66 -0.23 -21.96
CA GLY A 185 -15.49 0.51 -21.01
C GLY A 185 -16.96 0.23 -21.23
N ILE A 186 -17.76 0.82 -20.37
CA ILE A 186 -19.21 0.68 -20.41
C ILE A 186 -19.73 1.41 -21.63
N PRO A 187 -20.57 0.78 -22.52
CA PRO A 187 -21.15 1.46 -23.64
C PRO A 187 -21.90 2.72 -23.16
N TYR A 188 -21.59 3.87 -23.76
CA TYR A 188 -22.40 5.07 -23.62
C TYR A 188 -23.78 4.78 -24.25
N GLY A 189 -24.81 4.70 -23.42
CA GLY A 189 -26.17 4.48 -23.94
C GLY A 189 -27.21 4.12 -22.90
N ILE A 190 -26.79 3.79 -21.69
CA ILE A 190 -27.72 3.81 -20.57
C ILE A 190 -27.58 5.21 -20.01
N LYS A 191 -28.61 6.06 -20.21
CA LYS A 191 -28.81 7.29 -19.43
C LYS A 191 -28.43 6.90 -17.99
N GLU A 192 -27.71 7.78 -17.32
CA GLU A 192 -27.70 7.83 -15.87
C GLU A 192 -29.17 7.88 -15.41
N GLU A 193 -29.85 6.70 -15.42
CA GLU A 193 -30.83 6.45 -14.40
C GLU A 193 -29.99 6.51 -13.14
N GLU A 194 -30.15 7.63 -12.50
CA GLU A 194 -29.67 7.97 -11.20
C GLU A 194 -29.56 6.70 -10.36
N ALA A 195 -28.33 6.13 -10.30
CA ALA A 195 -27.96 5.42 -9.10
C ALA A 195 -28.43 6.36 -8.00
N PRO A 196 -29.33 5.94 -7.07
CA PRO A 196 -29.94 6.86 -6.13
C PRO A 196 -28.80 7.72 -5.62
N SER A 197 -28.78 8.92 -6.15
CA SER A 197 -27.78 9.87 -5.87
C SER A 197 -27.85 10.03 -4.36
N ALA A 198 -26.90 9.44 -3.66
CA ALA A 198 -26.50 9.92 -2.37
C ALA A 198 -25.93 11.36 -2.52
N HIS A 199 -26.43 12.12 -3.50
CA HIS A 199 -26.57 13.56 -3.55
C HIS A 199 -27.86 13.97 -2.82
N LYS A 200 -28.09 13.44 -1.61
CA LYS A 200 -28.48 14.33 -0.55
C LYS A 200 -27.40 15.38 -0.56
N GLU A 201 -27.81 16.66 -0.77
CA GLU A 201 -26.92 17.82 -0.66
C GLU A 201 -25.79 17.50 0.30
N LYS A 202 -24.63 17.10 -0.24
CA LYS A 202 -23.42 17.07 0.54
C LYS A 202 -23.21 18.54 0.86
N ARG A 203 -23.74 18.98 2.01
CA ARG A 203 -23.27 20.19 2.66
C ARG A 203 -21.78 20.18 2.37
N ARG A 204 -21.29 21.15 1.61
CA ARG A 204 -19.86 21.25 1.28
C ARG A 204 -19.14 21.44 2.61
N ILE A 205 -18.86 20.32 3.27
CA ILE A 205 -18.09 20.32 4.49
C ILE A 205 -16.72 20.83 4.06
N SER A 206 -16.33 21.99 4.56
CA SER A 206 -14.99 22.50 4.36
C SER A 206 -14.00 21.48 4.89
N ILE A 207 -12.93 21.18 4.14
CA ILE A 207 -11.85 20.29 4.61
C ILE A 207 -11.29 20.84 5.94
N GLY A 208 -11.28 22.18 6.10
CA GLY A 208 -10.86 22.84 7.34
C GLY A 208 -11.77 22.49 8.53
N ASP A 209 -13.10 22.54 8.35
CA ASP A 209 -14.05 22.23 9.42
C ASP A 209 -13.97 20.75 9.82
N ALA A 210 -13.79 19.87 8.83
CA ALA A 210 -13.57 18.45 9.08
C ALA A 210 -12.28 18.22 9.87
N ALA A 211 -11.18 18.88 9.50
CA ALA A 211 -9.91 18.76 10.20
C ALA A 211 -9.99 19.23 11.64
N VAL A 212 -10.62 20.39 11.91
CA VAL A 212 -10.83 20.91 13.26
C VAL A 212 -11.67 19.94 14.09
N THR A 213 -12.81 19.46 13.57
CA THR A 213 -13.68 18.51 14.28
C THR A 213 -12.96 17.21 14.60
N LEU A 214 -12.10 16.71 13.69
CA LEU A 214 -11.35 15.50 13.91
C LEU A 214 -10.18 15.70 14.90
N MET A 215 -9.56 16.88 14.90
CA MET A 215 -8.49 17.20 15.88
C MET A 215 -9.04 17.39 17.30
N ASP A 216 -10.30 17.77 17.47
CA ASP A 216 -10.96 17.84 18.78
C ASP A 216 -11.41 16.45 19.27
N ASN A 217 -11.44 15.45 18.42
CA ASN A 217 -11.83 14.09 18.79
C ASN A 217 -10.63 13.29 19.33
N HIS A 218 -10.47 13.29 20.64
CA HIS A 218 -9.37 12.57 21.32
C HIS A 218 -9.30 11.08 20.98
N THR A 219 -10.45 10.42 20.74
CA THR A 219 -10.49 9.00 20.37
C THR A 219 -9.93 8.80 18.96
N TYR A 220 -10.29 9.69 18.02
CA TYR A 220 -9.73 9.70 16.67
C TYR A 220 -8.22 9.94 16.68
N LEU A 221 -7.75 10.92 17.45
CA LEU A 221 -6.32 11.22 17.60
C LEU A 221 -5.53 10.03 18.19
N ALA A 222 -6.13 9.30 19.13
CA ALA A 222 -5.53 8.10 19.69
C ALA A 222 -5.36 6.98 18.64
N ILE A 223 -6.37 6.77 17.78
CA ILE A 223 -6.28 5.84 16.64
C ILE A 223 -5.20 6.30 15.65
N PHE A 224 -5.19 7.59 15.31
CA PHE A 224 -4.24 8.19 14.39
C PHE A 224 -2.80 8.01 14.87
N ALA A 225 -2.52 8.38 16.13
CA ALA A 225 -1.19 8.22 16.74
C ALA A 225 -0.78 6.76 16.84
N SER A 226 -1.68 5.87 17.31
CA SER A 226 -1.42 4.42 17.36
C SER A 226 -1.03 3.86 16.00
N THR A 227 -1.81 4.19 14.98
CA THR A 227 -1.59 3.67 13.62
C THR A 227 -0.26 4.16 13.04
N ILE A 228 0.09 5.44 13.23
CA ILE A 228 1.38 5.98 12.77
C ILE A 228 2.54 5.26 13.46
N LEU A 229 2.53 5.17 14.78
CA LEU A 229 3.62 4.56 15.55
C LEU A 229 3.84 3.08 15.17
N LEU A 230 2.77 2.32 14.94
CA LEU A 230 2.85 0.93 14.46
C LEU A 230 3.44 0.86 13.04
N ASN A 231 3.03 1.76 12.16
CA ASN A 231 3.45 1.73 10.76
C ASN A 231 4.88 2.23 10.53
N ILE A 232 5.47 3.03 11.43
CA ILE A 232 6.89 3.40 11.36
C ILE A 232 7.76 2.14 11.30
N GLY A 233 7.58 1.21 12.23
CA GLY A 233 8.34 -0.04 12.26
C GLY A 233 8.00 -1.00 11.12
N LEU A 234 6.73 -1.05 10.68
CA LEU A 234 6.34 -1.84 9.52
C LEU A 234 6.99 -1.35 8.23
N LYS A 235 7.08 -0.03 8.04
CA LYS A 235 7.77 0.59 6.90
C LYS A 235 9.26 0.33 6.95
N ALA A 236 9.91 0.56 8.10
CA ALA A 236 11.32 0.24 8.28
C ALA A 236 11.61 -1.23 7.95
N ALA A 237 10.79 -2.17 8.46
CA ALA A 237 10.97 -3.59 8.19
C ALA A 237 10.76 -3.95 6.71
N LEU A 238 9.86 -3.26 5.99
CA LEU A 238 9.65 -3.49 4.57
C LEU A 238 10.83 -2.95 3.73
N THR A 239 11.33 -1.77 4.05
CA THR A 239 12.41 -1.10 3.32
C THR A 239 13.77 -1.75 3.56
N PHE A 240 14.06 -2.18 4.80
CA PHE A 240 15.38 -2.71 5.15
C PHE A 240 15.50 -4.24 5.13
N ALA A 241 14.40 -5.00 4.99
CA ALA A 241 14.50 -6.45 4.83
C ALA A 241 15.33 -6.89 3.60
N PRO A 242 15.20 -6.30 2.41
CA PRO A 242 16.08 -6.57 1.27
C PRO A 242 17.55 -6.28 1.57
N VAL A 243 17.84 -5.19 2.29
CA VAL A 243 19.20 -4.80 2.69
C VAL A 243 19.80 -5.85 3.61
N MET A 244 19.07 -6.29 4.64
CA MET A 244 19.52 -7.38 5.53
C MET A 244 19.83 -8.67 4.78
N ILE A 245 19.02 -9.01 3.77
CA ILE A 245 19.26 -10.21 2.93
C ILE A 245 20.57 -10.06 2.18
N VAL A 246 20.86 -8.89 1.59
CA VAL A 246 22.11 -8.62 0.87
C VAL A 246 23.31 -8.65 1.82
N ASP A 247 23.21 -8.02 2.99
CA ASP A 247 24.27 -7.97 4.00
C ASP A 247 24.65 -9.38 4.52
N LEU A 248 23.69 -10.32 4.54
CA LEU A 248 23.93 -11.73 4.89
C LEU A 248 24.42 -12.58 3.70
N GLY A 249 24.76 -11.96 2.56
CA GLY A 249 25.20 -12.66 1.35
C GLY A 249 24.06 -13.30 0.55
N GLY A 250 22.84 -12.85 0.77
CA GLY A 250 21.68 -13.32 0.02
C GLY A 250 21.65 -12.79 -1.41
N THR A 251 20.83 -13.45 -2.23
CA THR A 251 20.68 -13.13 -3.66
C THR A 251 19.35 -12.41 -3.92
N ASN A 252 19.17 -11.90 -5.15
CA ASN A 252 17.89 -11.35 -5.60
C ASN A 252 16.74 -12.35 -5.48
N ALA A 253 17.02 -13.67 -5.66
CA ALA A 253 16.02 -14.72 -5.45
C ALA A 253 15.49 -14.74 -4.01
N HIS A 254 16.36 -14.62 -3.01
CA HIS A 254 15.96 -14.55 -1.60
C HIS A 254 15.11 -13.33 -1.30
N THR A 255 15.44 -12.16 -1.90
CA THR A 255 14.61 -10.96 -1.81
C THR A 255 13.22 -11.18 -2.43
N GLY A 256 13.17 -11.83 -3.59
CA GLY A 256 11.92 -12.23 -4.24
C GLY A 256 11.07 -13.18 -3.39
N TYR A 257 11.68 -14.19 -2.77
CA TYR A 257 11.00 -15.11 -1.83
C TYR A 257 10.46 -14.39 -0.61
N SER A 258 11.25 -13.48 -0.03
CA SER A 258 10.84 -12.65 1.11
C SER A 258 9.58 -11.85 0.78
N MET A 259 9.54 -11.19 -0.39
CA MET A 259 8.38 -10.39 -0.80
C MET A 259 7.16 -11.24 -1.18
N ALA A 260 7.36 -12.40 -1.79
CA ALA A 260 6.27 -13.31 -2.10
C ALA A 260 5.59 -13.83 -0.83
N VAL A 261 6.37 -14.23 0.17
CA VAL A 261 5.86 -14.65 1.49
C VAL A 261 5.14 -13.50 2.20
N ASN A 262 5.68 -12.29 2.10
CA ASN A 262 5.07 -11.08 2.65
C ASN A 262 3.66 -10.85 2.09
N THR A 263 3.46 -11.09 0.78
CA THR A 263 2.25 -10.69 0.06
C THR A 263 1.17 -11.78 0.04
N VAL A 264 1.56 -13.06 -0.08
CA VAL A 264 0.62 -14.16 -0.33
C VAL A 264 -0.40 -14.35 0.80
N GLY A 265 0.00 -14.12 2.04
CA GLY A 265 -0.84 -14.31 3.22
C GLY A 265 -1.79 -13.15 3.53
N MET A 266 -1.62 -11.98 2.90
CA MET A 266 -2.41 -10.79 3.28
C MET A 266 -3.91 -10.97 3.05
N LEU A 267 -4.29 -11.49 1.87
CA LEU A 267 -5.70 -11.69 1.54
C LEU A 267 -6.38 -12.74 2.45
N PRO A 268 -5.83 -13.95 2.66
CA PRO A 268 -6.34 -14.88 3.65
C PRO A 268 -6.52 -14.28 5.04
N CYS A 269 -5.55 -13.51 5.52
CA CYS A 269 -5.62 -12.87 6.85
C CYS A 269 -6.74 -11.83 6.95
N MET A 270 -6.99 -11.04 5.90
CA MET A 270 -8.14 -10.12 5.84
C MET A 270 -9.49 -10.87 5.83
N LEU A 271 -9.56 -12.02 5.17
CA LEU A 271 -10.75 -12.88 5.21
C LEU A 271 -10.97 -13.49 6.60
N ILE A 272 -9.90 -13.94 7.26
CA ILE A 272 -9.94 -14.45 8.64
C ILE A 272 -10.41 -13.34 9.59
N TYR A 273 -9.87 -12.12 9.48
CA TYR A 273 -10.36 -10.96 10.24
C TYR A 273 -11.88 -10.77 10.05
N SER A 274 -12.33 -10.74 8.79
CA SER A 274 -13.75 -10.55 8.46
C SER A 274 -14.63 -11.66 9.03
N TRP A 275 -14.17 -12.90 9.00
CA TRP A 275 -14.85 -14.04 9.59
C TRP A 275 -14.91 -13.96 11.12
N MET A 276 -13.80 -13.63 11.78
CA MET A 276 -13.74 -13.47 13.25
C MET A 276 -14.66 -12.35 13.71
N PHE A 277 -14.68 -11.23 12.98
CA PHE A 277 -15.53 -10.09 13.31
C PHE A 277 -17.01 -10.39 13.09
N ARG A 278 -17.39 -10.90 11.88
CA ARG A 278 -18.79 -11.06 11.49
C ARG A 278 -19.45 -12.31 12.03
N LYS A 279 -18.77 -13.47 12.00
CA LYS A 279 -19.36 -14.75 12.40
C LYS A 279 -19.12 -15.11 13.86
N LYS A 280 -17.93 -14.78 14.40
CA LYS A 280 -17.63 -15.05 15.81
C LYS A 280 -17.99 -13.89 16.75
N GLY A 281 -18.41 -12.74 16.21
CA GLY A 281 -18.81 -11.59 17.01
C GLY A 281 -17.66 -10.98 17.84
N MET A 282 -16.41 -11.22 17.44
CA MET A 282 -15.26 -10.67 18.17
C MET A 282 -15.23 -9.14 18.06
N SER A 283 -14.96 -8.49 19.18
CA SER A 283 -14.86 -7.04 19.22
C SER A 283 -13.71 -6.54 18.33
N ASN A 284 -13.93 -5.45 17.57
CA ASN A 284 -12.89 -4.83 16.76
C ASN A 284 -11.66 -4.43 17.58
N ASN A 285 -11.85 -4.00 18.82
CA ASN A 285 -10.73 -3.64 19.71
C ASN A 285 -9.80 -4.82 19.99
N TRP A 286 -10.35 -6.02 20.18
CA TRP A 286 -9.55 -7.23 20.36
C TRP A 286 -8.78 -7.59 19.08
N LEU A 287 -9.41 -7.45 17.92
CA LEU A 287 -8.76 -7.71 16.64
C LEU A 287 -7.65 -6.68 16.34
N TYR A 288 -7.85 -5.41 16.75
CA TYR A 288 -6.82 -4.37 16.66
C TYR A 288 -5.64 -4.67 17.57
N ILE A 289 -5.89 -5.06 18.84
CA ILE A 289 -4.80 -5.44 19.77
C ILE A 289 -4.05 -6.67 19.27
N LEU A 290 -4.74 -7.65 18.69
CA LEU A 290 -4.10 -8.80 18.05
C LEU A 290 -3.18 -8.38 16.90
N ALA A 291 -3.62 -7.42 16.07
CA ALA A 291 -2.79 -6.81 15.02
C ALA A 291 -1.56 -6.11 15.61
N CYS A 292 -1.71 -5.38 16.73
CA CYS A 292 -0.59 -4.75 17.44
C CYS A 292 0.44 -5.79 17.89
N ILE A 293 -0.02 -6.90 18.47
CA ILE A 293 0.85 -8.00 18.94
C ILE A 293 1.64 -8.59 17.76
N PHE A 294 0.99 -8.88 16.64
CA PHE A 294 1.67 -9.37 15.42
C PHE A 294 2.65 -8.33 14.87
N THR A 295 2.30 -7.03 14.92
CA THR A 295 3.19 -5.94 14.48
C THR A 295 4.44 -5.87 15.34
N ILE A 296 4.30 -5.88 16.65
CA ILE A 296 5.42 -5.88 17.61
C ILE A 296 6.27 -7.13 17.40
N ALA A 297 5.65 -8.31 17.33
CA ALA A 297 6.36 -9.57 17.10
C ALA A 297 7.17 -9.55 15.81
N ARG A 298 6.61 -9.02 14.71
CA ARG A 298 7.32 -8.88 13.43
C ARG A 298 8.54 -7.99 13.53
N ILE A 299 8.37 -6.78 14.10
CA ILE A 299 9.46 -5.80 14.18
C ILE A 299 10.55 -6.29 15.13
N ALA A 300 10.18 -6.84 16.29
CA ALA A 300 11.12 -7.42 17.25
C ALA A 300 11.87 -8.63 16.67
N SER A 301 11.19 -9.48 15.88
CA SER A 301 11.83 -10.59 15.19
C SER A 301 12.90 -10.11 14.21
N MET A 302 12.66 -8.99 13.48
CA MET A 302 13.69 -8.41 12.59
C MET A 302 14.93 -7.92 13.34
N ALA A 303 14.81 -7.59 14.63
CA ALA A 303 15.96 -7.19 15.45
C ALA A 303 16.85 -8.35 15.91
N ILE A 304 16.35 -9.60 15.89
CA ILE A 304 17.05 -10.76 16.44
C ILE A 304 17.42 -11.81 15.39
N VAL A 305 16.85 -11.74 14.17
CA VAL A 305 17.15 -12.71 13.11
C VAL A 305 18.54 -12.43 12.51
N ASP A 306 19.28 -13.51 12.27
CA ASP A 306 20.66 -13.52 11.78
C ASP A 306 20.85 -14.41 10.55
N SER A 307 19.77 -14.94 9.99
CA SER A 307 19.82 -15.80 8.82
C SER A 307 18.75 -15.43 7.78
N ILE A 308 19.08 -15.64 6.50
CA ILE A 308 18.20 -15.34 5.37
C ILE A 308 16.87 -16.09 5.49
N GLY A 309 16.92 -17.38 5.86
CA GLY A 309 15.73 -18.20 6.05
C GLY A 309 14.81 -17.66 7.14
N ALA A 310 15.38 -17.19 8.24
CA ALA A 310 14.62 -16.55 9.33
C ALA A 310 13.99 -15.22 8.90
N ILE A 311 14.70 -14.38 8.14
CA ILE A 311 14.15 -13.14 7.59
C ILE A 311 12.93 -13.44 6.69
N ILE A 312 13.04 -14.46 5.81
CA ILE A 312 11.93 -14.88 4.93
C ILE A 312 10.74 -15.39 5.76
N ALA A 313 11.01 -16.21 6.78
CA ALA A 313 9.95 -16.77 7.64
C ALA A 313 9.19 -15.68 8.42
N VAL A 314 9.89 -14.66 8.92
CA VAL A 314 9.30 -13.53 9.62
C VAL A 314 8.31 -12.75 8.74
N GLN A 315 8.44 -12.79 7.42
CA GLN A 315 7.48 -12.13 6.52
C GLN A 315 6.06 -12.71 6.62
N ILE A 316 5.89 -13.95 7.08
CA ILE A 316 4.56 -14.53 7.35
C ILE A 316 3.82 -13.70 8.41
N ILE A 317 4.55 -13.23 9.44
CA ILE A 317 3.98 -12.40 10.51
C ILE A 317 3.47 -11.06 9.96
N ASN A 318 4.08 -10.54 8.88
CA ASN A 318 3.58 -9.34 8.22
C ASN A 318 2.16 -9.52 7.65
N SER A 319 1.89 -10.66 7.05
CA SER A 319 0.55 -10.97 6.54
C SER A 319 -0.51 -10.93 7.65
N LEU A 320 -0.18 -11.46 8.83
CA LEU A 320 -1.05 -11.40 10.01
C LEU A 320 -1.17 -9.95 10.53
N SER A 321 -0.03 -9.27 10.69
CA SER A 321 0.00 -7.87 11.15
C SER A 321 -0.86 -6.97 10.27
N TYR A 322 -0.53 -6.87 8.98
CA TYR A 322 -1.20 -5.96 8.05
C TYR A 322 -2.63 -6.39 7.74
N GLY A 323 -2.86 -7.70 7.61
CA GLY A 323 -4.19 -8.27 7.34
C GLY A 323 -5.23 -8.03 8.42
N PHE A 324 -4.80 -7.84 9.68
CA PHE A 324 -5.66 -7.47 10.79
C PHE A 324 -5.63 -5.96 11.05
N LEU A 325 -4.49 -5.28 10.93
CA LEU A 325 -4.33 -3.88 11.28
C LEU A 325 -5.16 -2.97 10.38
N GLN A 326 -5.10 -3.14 9.07
CA GLN A 326 -5.78 -2.26 8.13
C GLN A 326 -7.31 -2.29 8.27
N PRO A 327 -7.99 -3.44 8.24
CA PRO A 327 -9.45 -3.45 8.38
C PRO A 327 -9.91 -3.05 9.77
N SER A 328 -9.15 -3.37 10.84
CA SER A 328 -9.51 -2.97 12.21
C SER A 328 -9.33 -1.47 12.43
N MET A 329 -8.31 -0.84 11.82
CA MET A 329 -8.10 0.60 11.85
C MET A 329 -9.25 1.33 11.14
N ILE A 330 -9.57 0.94 9.90
CA ILE A 330 -10.67 1.54 9.14
C ILE A 330 -11.98 1.45 9.94
N ARG A 331 -12.22 0.31 10.56
CA ARG A 331 -13.40 0.10 11.40
C ARG A 331 -13.39 0.98 12.64
N ALA A 332 -12.28 1.04 13.36
CA ALA A 332 -12.14 1.89 14.54
C ALA A 332 -12.39 3.37 14.22
N VAL A 333 -11.83 3.88 13.13
CA VAL A 333 -12.09 5.25 12.64
C VAL A 333 -13.57 5.43 12.31
N SER A 334 -14.18 4.47 11.59
CA SER A 334 -15.60 4.55 11.20
C SER A 334 -16.55 4.55 12.39
N ASP A 335 -16.23 3.79 13.44
CA ASP A 335 -17.08 3.63 14.63
C ASP A 335 -16.94 4.83 15.61
N THR A 336 -15.85 5.59 15.53
CA THR A 336 -15.57 6.73 16.43
C THR A 336 -15.75 8.10 15.79
N THR A 337 -16.11 8.14 14.51
CA THR A 337 -16.25 9.39 13.73
C THR A 337 -17.70 9.57 13.25
N PRO A 338 -18.28 10.78 13.33
CA PRO A 338 -19.59 11.08 12.76
C PRO A 338 -19.68 10.68 11.28
N VAL A 339 -20.86 10.24 10.84
CA VAL A 339 -21.09 9.66 9.50
C VAL A 339 -20.64 10.62 8.39
N GLU A 340 -20.86 11.92 8.61
CA GLU A 340 -20.56 12.99 7.67
C GLU A 340 -19.06 13.14 7.40
N TYR A 341 -18.20 12.82 8.39
CA TYR A 341 -16.74 12.98 8.32
C TYR A 341 -15.96 11.67 8.10
N ARG A 342 -16.64 10.52 8.07
CA ARG A 342 -15.97 9.18 8.01
C ARG A 342 -15.01 9.03 6.85
N ALA A 343 -15.42 9.42 5.65
CA ALA A 343 -14.57 9.30 4.47
C ALA A 343 -13.31 10.16 4.61
N THR A 344 -13.47 11.41 5.07
CA THR A 344 -12.36 12.33 5.31
C THR A 344 -11.45 11.81 6.42
N ALA A 345 -12.01 11.29 7.52
CA ALA A 345 -11.25 10.73 8.63
C ALA A 345 -10.39 9.53 8.22
N ILE A 346 -10.97 8.57 7.47
CA ILE A 346 -10.25 7.41 6.94
C ILE A 346 -9.13 7.86 5.99
N THR A 347 -9.42 8.81 5.09
CA THR A 347 -8.41 9.33 4.15
C THR A 347 -7.28 10.03 4.89
N MET A 348 -7.58 10.85 5.91
CA MET A 348 -6.55 11.54 6.70
C MET A 348 -5.67 10.56 7.48
N VAL A 349 -6.26 9.52 8.11
CA VAL A 349 -5.47 8.47 8.79
C VAL A 349 -4.59 7.72 7.81
N THR A 350 -5.12 7.28 6.68
CA THR A 350 -4.34 6.50 5.70
C THR A 350 -3.25 7.32 5.02
N SER A 351 -3.52 8.59 4.67
CA SER A 351 -2.52 9.48 4.09
C SER A 351 -1.47 9.91 5.11
N GLY A 352 -1.89 10.25 6.33
CA GLY A 352 -0.98 10.59 7.43
C GLY A 352 -0.10 9.41 7.82
N GLN A 353 -0.68 8.21 7.90
CA GLN A 353 0.06 6.97 8.11
C GLN A 353 1.14 6.79 7.03
N LEU A 354 0.78 6.96 5.75
CA LEU A 354 1.73 6.78 4.65
C LEU A 354 2.84 7.83 4.70
N ALA A 355 2.50 9.11 4.84
CA ALA A 355 3.49 10.20 4.82
C ALA A 355 4.42 10.16 6.04
N VAL A 356 3.86 10.15 7.26
CA VAL A 356 4.65 10.24 8.50
C VAL A 356 5.43 8.95 8.74
N SER A 357 4.80 7.78 8.49
CA SER A 357 5.49 6.51 8.70
C SER A 357 6.60 6.27 7.68
N SER A 358 6.49 6.79 6.44
CA SER A 358 7.60 6.72 5.49
C SER A 358 8.71 7.70 5.85
N LEU A 359 8.38 8.92 6.27
CA LEU A 359 9.40 9.88 6.67
C LEU A 359 10.22 9.36 7.86
N LEU A 360 9.58 8.77 8.86
CA LEU A 360 10.24 8.25 10.05
C LEU A 360 10.74 6.81 9.88
N GLY A 361 9.96 5.94 9.25
CA GLY A 361 10.30 4.53 9.04
C GLY A 361 11.25 4.27 7.88
N ASP A 362 11.34 5.15 6.90
CA ASP A 362 12.32 5.03 5.82
C ASP A 362 13.52 5.95 6.09
N TYR A 363 13.34 7.28 6.14
CA TYR A 363 14.46 8.22 6.25
C TYR A 363 15.12 8.24 7.64
N ALA A 364 14.35 8.42 8.72
CA ALA A 364 14.95 8.47 10.05
C ALA A 364 15.52 7.10 10.44
N ALA A 365 14.84 5.99 10.06
CA ALA A 365 15.37 4.66 10.26
C ALA A 365 16.65 4.42 9.46
N GLY A 366 16.76 4.93 8.20
CA GLY A 366 17.98 4.91 7.41
C GLY A 366 19.16 5.57 8.11
N LYS A 367 18.95 6.75 8.68
CA LYS A 367 19.96 7.45 9.50
C LYS A 367 20.34 6.69 10.77
N LEU A 368 19.39 5.99 11.40
CA LEU A 368 19.69 5.14 12.56
C LEU A 368 20.51 3.92 12.15
N VAL A 369 20.21 3.32 11.01
CA VAL A 369 20.98 2.18 10.47
C VAL A 369 22.40 2.59 10.17
N GLU A 370 22.61 3.71 9.49
CA GLU A 370 23.95 4.26 9.18
C GLU A 370 24.79 4.45 10.45
N LYS A 371 24.17 4.98 11.52
CA LYS A 371 24.90 5.34 12.75
C LYS A 371 25.03 4.19 13.75
N PHE A 372 24.04 3.33 13.88
CA PHE A 372 23.94 2.34 14.96
C PHE A 372 23.76 0.90 14.45
N GLY A 373 23.52 0.71 13.14
CA GLY A 373 23.24 -0.59 12.55
C GLY A 373 21.76 -0.99 12.59
N MET A 374 21.44 -2.13 11.97
CA MET A 374 20.07 -2.62 11.78
C MET A 374 19.37 -3.00 13.08
N GLN A 375 20.05 -3.75 13.97
CA GLN A 375 19.44 -4.28 15.18
C GLN A 375 18.94 -3.18 16.15
N PRO A 376 19.74 -2.16 16.51
CA PRO A 376 19.27 -1.06 17.36
C PRO A 376 18.11 -0.28 16.74
N MET A 377 18.12 -0.06 15.43
CA MET A 377 17.03 0.60 14.72
C MET A 377 15.72 -0.18 14.91
N PHE A 378 15.73 -1.51 14.73
CA PHE A 378 14.52 -2.32 14.92
C PHE A 378 14.05 -2.37 16.37
N TRP A 379 14.96 -2.34 17.36
CA TRP A 379 14.55 -2.22 18.78
C TRP A 379 13.86 -0.89 19.07
N ILE A 380 14.37 0.23 18.50
CA ILE A 380 13.70 1.54 18.60
C ILE A 380 12.30 1.48 17.97
N CYS A 381 12.19 0.89 16.77
CA CYS A 381 10.89 0.68 16.12
C CYS A 381 9.95 -0.22 16.93
N THR A 382 10.48 -1.21 17.62
CA THR A 382 9.69 -2.08 18.53
C THR A 382 9.12 -1.29 19.70
N ILE A 383 9.93 -0.43 20.32
CA ILE A 383 9.48 0.47 21.40
C ILE A 383 8.38 1.40 20.88
N LEU A 384 8.55 1.99 19.70
CA LEU A 384 7.51 2.84 19.08
C LEU A 384 6.21 2.06 18.84
N ALA A 385 6.29 0.81 18.41
CA ALA A 385 5.12 -0.03 18.20
C ALA A 385 4.40 -0.37 19.52
N VAL A 386 5.15 -0.58 20.61
CA VAL A 386 4.58 -0.75 21.97
C VAL A 386 3.89 0.54 22.40
N LEU A 387 4.52 1.70 22.23
CA LEU A 387 3.90 3.00 22.52
C LEU A 387 2.63 3.22 21.68
N GLY A 388 2.65 2.82 20.39
CA GLY A 388 1.47 2.85 19.53
C GLY A 388 0.33 1.97 20.06
N THR A 389 0.64 0.81 20.60
CA THR A 389 -0.34 -0.06 21.25
C THR A 389 -0.93 0.58 22.50
N ILE A 390 -0.10 1.22 23.33
CA ILE A 390 -0.53 1.95 24.51
C ILE A 390 -1.42 3.14 24.13
N ALA A 391 -1.08 3.87 23.05
CA ALA A 391 -1.88 4.97 22.54
C ALA A 391 -3.31 4.56 22.11
N TYR A 392 -3.58 3.26 21.87
CA TYR A 392 -4.92 2.75 21.57
C TYR A 392 -5.79 2.52 22.81
N ILE A 393 -5.24 2.52 24.02
CA ILE A 393 -5.99 2.24 25.28
C ILE A 393 -7.20 3.18 25.46
N PRO A 394 -7.14 4.50 25.19
CA PRO A 394 -8.29 5.38 25.28
C PRO A 394 -9.47 4.94 24.41
N VAL A 395 -9.22 4.39 23.24
CA VAL A 395 -10.25 3.89 22.30
C VAL A 395 -11.01 2.71 22.92
N ILE A 396 -10.30 1.79 23.59
CA ILE A 396 -10.91 0.65 24.28
C ILE A 396 -11.82 1.13 25.42
N ARG A 397 -11.39 2.15 26.17
CA ARG A 397 -12.17 2.72 27.28
C ARG A 397 -13.43 3.43 26.78
N TYR A 398 -13.30 4.19 25.70
CA TYR A 398 -14.43 4.89 25.06
C TYR A 398 -15.51 3.90 24.60
N THR A 399 -15.16 2.90 23.81
CA THR A 399 -16.10 1.91 23.29
C THR A 399 -16.74 1.02 24.36
N LYS A 400 -16.09 0.81 25.51
CA LYS A 400 -16.70 0.15 26.67
C LYS A 400 -17.77 1.02 27.33
N ARG A 401 -17.52 2.33 27.46
CA ARG A 401 -18.48 3.28 28.04
C ARG A 401 -19.76 3.37 27.22
N GLU A 402 -19.66 3.49 25.91
CA GLU A 402 -20.84 3.54 25.03
C GLU A 402 -21.70 2.26 25.16
N ARG A 403 -21.07 1.08 25.22
CA ARG A 403 -21.80 -0.19 25.39
C ARG A 403 -22.42 -0.38 26.77
N SER A 404 -21.99 0.35 27.79
CA SER A 404 -22.60 0.31 29.11
C SER A 404 -23.74 1.32 29.27
N CYS A 405 -23.89 2.26 28.35
CA CYS A 405 -24.94 3.27 28.32
C CYS A 405 -26.05 2.96 27.30
N SER A 406 -25.85 1.97 26.41
CA SER A 406 -26.84 1.42 25.47
C SER A 406 -27.44 0.13 26.02
#